data_32cb0a3d0fd452acc07a4cdfbba911de
#
_entry.id   32cb0a3d0fd452acc07a4cdfbba911de
#
_cell.length_a   1.000
_cell.length_b   1.000
_cell.length_c   1.000
_cell.angle_alpha   90.00
_cell.angle_beta   90.00
_cell.angle_gamma   90.00
#
_symmetry.space_group_name_H-M   'P 1'
#
loop_
_entity.id
_entity.type
_entity.pdbx_description
1 polymer ?
#
loop_
_entity_poly.entity_id
_entity_poly.type
_entity_poly.pdbx_seq_one_letter_code
_entity_poly.pdbx_strand_id
1 'polypeptide(L)'
;MADAVVRARDLWKSYDGRADVLRGVDLDVAAAEAVLVFGPNGSGKTTLLSILGGLDVPSRGSVTIGGREISHLKESALAKIRLHDVGFVFQTHNLIDDLTVEENVALPLRLARKPSDVRVADLLTTFQIARLATRRPKEISVGEAQRVAVARALANGPKVILADEPTASLDLKGTTAVLEAFQLARSSYRTAVVVATHEADVKGFGATSYRLEAGALAAAP
;
A
#
# COMPACT_ATOMS: atom_id res chain seq x y z
N MET A 1 -21.39 -0.67 12.31
CA MET A 1 -20.00 -1.03 11.97
C MET A 1 -19.62 -0.17 10.78
N ALA A 2 -18.48 0.50 10.77
CA ALA A 2 -18.04 1.26 9.61
C ALA A 2 -17.88 0.29 8.42
N ASP A 3 -18.33 0.69 7.22
CA ASP A 3 -18.21 -0.15 6.03
C ASP A 3 -16.72 -0.38 5.73
N ALA A 4 -16.29 -1.63 5.78
CA ALA A 4 -14.92 -2.01 5.47
C ALA A 4 -14.64 -1.76 3.97
N VAL A 5 -13.57 -1.00 3.66
CA VAL A 5 -13.12 -0.78 2.29
C VAL A 5 -12.30 -1.95 1.75
N VAL A 6 -11.64 -2.69 2.64
CA VAL A 6 -11.00 -3.97 2.34
C VAL A 6 -11.51 -5.01 3.32
N ARG A 7 -11.89 -6.17 2.80
CA ARG A 7 -12.31 -7.32 3.61
C ARG A 7 -11.69 -8.57 3.08
N ALA A 8 -10.99 -9.27 3.96
CA ALA A 8 -10.44 -10.61 3.72
C ALA A 8 -11.19 -11.61 4.61
N ARG A 9 -11.50 -12.80 4.06
CA ARG A 9 -12.21 -13.87 4.78
C ARG A 9 -11.59 -15.22 4.47
N ASP A 10 -11.21 -15.91 5.53
CA ASP A 10 -10.64 -17.26 5.50
C ASP A 10 -9.55 -17.42 4.43
N LEU A 11 -8.61 -16.47 4.36
CA LEU A 11 -7.57 -16.49 3.33
C LEU A 11 -6.54 -17.56 3.60
N TRP A 12 -6.35 -18.42 2.64
CA TRP A 12 -5.30 -19.44 2.59
C TRP A 12 -4.43 -19.21 1.35
N LYS A 13 -3.15 -19.42 1.49
CA LYS A 13 -2.22 -19.39 0.36
C LYS A 13 -1.15 -20.45 0.51
N SER A 14 -1.03 -21.27 -0.50
CA SER A 14 0.08 -22.22 -0.68
C SER A 14 0.68 -22.03 -2.06
N TYR A 15 1.98 -22.16 -2.17
CA TYR A 15 2.71 -22.23 -3.42
C TYR A 15 3.16 -23.68 -3.64
N ASP A 16 2.83 -24.25 -4.80
CA ASP A 16 3.23 -25.62 -5.21
C ASP A 16 2.73 -26.75 -4.29
N GLY A 17 1.60 -26.55 -3.59
CA GLY A 17 0.99 -27.57 -2.73
C GLY A 17 1.82 -27.99 -1.52
N ARG A 18 2.85 -27.19 -1.18
CA ARG A 18 3.71 -27.42 -0.01
C ARG A 18 3.13 -26.79 1.27
N ALA A 19 3.92 -26.11 2.06
CA ALA A 19 3.43 -25.45 3.28
C ALA A 19 2.54 -24.25 2.97
N ASP A 20 1.45 -24.07 3.76
CA ASP A 20 0.60 -22.89 3.67
C ASP A 20 1.35 -21.67 4.20
N VAL A 21 1.44 -20.64 3.37
CA VAL A 21 2.03 -19.34 3.71
C VAL A 21 1.02 -18.46 4.47
N LEU A 22 -0.27 -18.57 4.14
CA LEU A 22 -1.37 -17.98 4.90
C LEU A 22 -2.36 -19.07 5.29
N ARG A 23 -2.93 -18.94 6.51
CA ARG A 23 -3.77 -19.96 7.13
C ARG A 23 -5.00 -19.34 7.79
N GLY A 24 -6.11 -19.24 7.04
CA GLY A 24 -7.38 -18.74 7.55
C GLY A 24 -7.31 -17.29 8.05
N VAL A 25 -6.71 -16.40 7.26
CA VAL A 25 -6.55 -14.99 7.63
C VAL A 25 -7.85 -14.24 7.40
N ASP A 26 -8.36 -13.59 8.46
CA ASP A 26 -9.47 -12.64 8.44
C ASP A 26 -8.95 -11.24 8.72
N LEU A 27 -9.37 -10.25 7.91
CA LEU A 27 -9.00 -8.85 8.09
C LEU A 27 -10.09 -7.94 7.55
N ASP A 28 -10.51 -6.96 8.35
CA ASP A 28 -11.33 -5.83 7.92
C ASP A 28 -10.53 -4.54 8.06
N VAL A 29 -10.62 -3.67 7.05
CA VAL A 29 -10.01 -2.35 7.06
C VAL A 29 -11.07 -1.34 6.69
N ALA A 30 -11.37 -0.41 7.59
CA ALA A 30 -12.33 0.67 7.35
C ALA A 30 -11.72 1.83 6.54
N ALA A 31 -12.56 2.70 6.00
CA ALA A 31 -12.10 3.92 5.32
C ALA A 31 -11.30 4.81 6.28
N ALA A 32 -10.19 5.36 5.80
CA ALA A 32 -9.25 6.17 6.58
C ALA A 32 -8.62 5.45 7.80
N GLU A 33 -8.78 4.14 7.91
CA GLU A 33 -8.11 3.35 8.94
C GLU A 33 -6.64 3.14 8.60
N ALA A 34 -5.78 3.09 9.63
CA ALA A 34 -4.43 2.55 9.51
C ALA A 34 -4.41 1.16 10.15
N VAL A 35 -3.89 0.21 9.41
CA VAL A 35 -3.65 -1.15 9.89
C VAL A 35 -2.17 -1.44 9.78
N LEU A 36 -1.60 -1.98 10.85
CA LEU A 36 -0.22 -2.42 10.91
C LEU A 36 -0.16 -3.95 11.02
N VAL A 37 0.52 -4.58 10.08
CA VAL A 37 0.76 -6.03 10.07
C VAL A 37 2.23 -6.27 10.34
N PHE A 38 2.56 -6.77 11.54
CA PHE A 38 3.94 -7.13 11.84
C PHE A 38 4.15 -8.63 11.96
N GLY A 39 5.40 -9.02 11.75
CA GLY A 39 5.83 -10.38 11.86
C GLY A 39 7.24 -10.58 11.33
N PRO A 40 7.86 -11.71 11.65
CA PRO A 40 9.21 -12.03 11.19
C PRO A 40 9.28 -12.11 9.65
N ASN A 41 10.51 -12.06 9.12
CA ASN A 41 10.71 -12.31 7.69
C ASN A 41 10.22 -13.71 7.33
N GLY A 42 9.55 -13.83 6.16
CA GLY A 42 8.95 -15.08 5.70
C GLY A 42 7.62 -15.44 6.37
N SER A 43 7.03 -14.60 7.24
CA SER A 43 5.72 -14.89 7.86
C SER A 43 4.51 -14.80 6.92
N GLY A 44 4.68 -14.28 5.68
CA GLY A 44 3.61 -14.13 4.69
C GLY A 44 3.09 -12.70 4.52
N LYS A 45 3.73 -11.67 5.09
CA LYS A 45 3.28 -10.26 5.00
C LYS A 45 3.14 -9.78 3.55
N THR A 46 4.18 -9.93 2.74
CA THR A 46 4.18 -9.58 1.32
C THR A 46 3.11 -10.36 0.55
N THR A 47 2.93 -11.65 0.86
CA THR A 47 1.88 -12.49 0.27
C THR A 47 0.49 -11.96 0.62
N LEU A 48 0.26 -11.61 1.88
CA LEU A 48 -1.01 -11.02 2.33
C LEU A 48 -1.29 -9.72 1.56
N LEU A 49 -0.35 -8.78 1.52
CA LEU A 49 -0.52 -7.53 0.78
C LEU A 49 -0.75 -7.78 -0.72
N SER A 50 -0.03 -8.71 -1.33
CA SER A 50 -0.20 -9.07 -2.74
C SER A 50 -1.61 -9.58 -3.05
N ILE A 51 -2.17 -10.41 -2.17
CA ILE A 51 -3.54 -10.92 -2.30
C ILE A 51 -4.57 -9.82 -2.05
N LEU A 52 -4.40 -9.01 -0.99
CA LEU A 52 -5.29 -7.88 -0.72
C LEU A 52 -5.34 -6.88 -1.88
N GLY A 53 -4.24 -6.69 -2.60
CA GLY A 53 -4.14 -5.78 -3.73
C GLY A 53 -4.40 -6.41 -5.10
N GLY A 54 -4.73 -7.70 -5.18
CA GLY A 54 -4.98 -8.38 -6.44
C GLY A 54 -3.74 -8.52 -7.34
N LEU A 55 -2.55 -8.57 -6.76
CA LEU A 55 -1.30 -8.97 -7.42
C LEU A 55 -1.13 -10.49 -7.42
N ASP A 56 -1.75 -11.15 -6.45
CA ASP A 56 -1.79 -12.62 -6.34
C ASP A 56 -3.22 -13.03 -5.97
N VAL A 57 -3.54 -14.31 -6.15
CA VAL A 57 -4.84 -14.87 -5.82
C VAL A 57 -4.72 -15.83 -4.63
N PRO A 58 -5.69 -15.86 -3.70
CA PRO A 58 -5.70 -16.82 -2.62
C PRO A 58 -5.92 -18.24 -3.14
N SER A 59 -5.39 -19.24 -2.47
CA SER A 59 -5.72 -20.65 -2.74
C SER A 59 -7.15 -20.99 -2.26
N ARG A 60 -7.62 -20.29 -1.20
CA ARG A 60 -8.97 -20.40 -0.63
C ARG A 60 -9.32 -19.08 0.07
N GLY A 61 -10.60 -18.83 0.24
CA GLY A 61 -11.13 -17.62 0.86
C GLY A 61 -11.41 -16.50 -0.15
N SER A 62 -11.71 -15.32 0.34
CA SER A 62 -12.12 -14.20 -0.51
C SER A 62 -11.56 -12.87 -0.05
N VAL A 63 -11.36 -11.96 -1.01
CA VAL A 63 -11.02 -10.54 -0.78
C VAL A 63 -12.05 -9.67 -1.46
N THR A 64 -12.50 -8.64 -0.75
CA THR A 64 -13.41 -7.61 -1.26
C THR A 64 -12.74 -6.24 -1.12
N ILE A 65 -12.75 -5.43 -2.18
CA ILE A 65 -12.32 -4.02 -2.15
C ILE A 65 -13.49 -3.14 -2.57
N GLY A 66 -13.85 -2.19 -1.70
CA GLY A 66 -14.95 -1.27 -1.95
C GLY A 66 -16.29 -1.98 -2.27
N GLY A 67 -16.56 -3.09 -1.60
CA GLY A 67 -17.77 -3.90 -1.78
C GLY A 67 -17.72 -4.85 -3.00
N ARG A 68 -16.63 -4.85 -3.77
CA ARG A 68 -16.47 -5.75 -4.93
C ARG A 68 -15.51 -6.89 -4.59
N GLU A 69 -15.95 -8.12 -4.72
CA GLU A 69 -15.08 -9.29 -4.60
C GLU A 69 -14.08 -9.36 -5.77
N ILE A 70 -12.80 -9.61 -5.43
CA ILE A 70 -11.70 -9.60 -6.40
C ILE A 70 -11.02 -10.96 -6.57
N SER A 71 -11.27 -11.93 -5.68
CA SER A 71 -10.53 -13.20 -5.57
C SER A 71 -10.53 -14.07 -6.82
N HIS A 72 -11.57 -13.95 -7.64
CA HIS A 72 -11.77 -14.79 -8.84
C HIS A 72 -11.85 -13.97 -10.13
N LEU A 73 -11.42 -12.73 -10.11
CA LEU A 73 -11.44 -11.87 -11.29
C LEU A 73 -10.30 -12.22 -12.24
N LYS A 74 -10.55 -12.03 -13.54
CA LYS A 74 -9.52 -12.12 -14.58
C LYS A 74 -8.51 -10.97 -14.43
N GLU A 75 -7.28 -11.18 -14.86
CA GLU A 75 -6.18 -10.20 -14.76
C GLU A 75 -6.56 -8.81 -15.31
N SER A 76 -7.29 -8.75 -16.42
CA SER A 76 -7.73 -7.46 -16.99
C SER A 76 -8.68 -6.67 -16.08
N ALA A 77 -9.45 -7.36 -15.23
CA ALA A 77 -10.31 -6.72 -14.23
C ALA A 77 -9.51 -6.35 -12.97
N LEU A 78 -8.59 -7.21 -12.53
CA LEU A 78 -7.66 -6.92 -11.44
C LEU A 78 -6.77 -5.71 -11.76
N ALA A 79 -6.25 -5.60 -12.98
CA ALA A 79 -5.47 -4.45 -13.42
C ALA A 79 -6.25 -3.12 -13.29
N LYS A 80 -7.56 -3.12 -13.60
CA LYS A 80 -8.42 -1.93 -13.40
C LYS A 80 -8.61 -1.60 -11.93
N ILE A 81 -8.77 -2.60 -11.06
CA ILE A 81 -8.90 -2.41 -9.62
C ILE A 81 -7.59 -1.84 -9.06
N ARG A 82 -6.43 -2.42 -9.42
CA ARG A 82 -5.13 -1.89 -9.02
C ARG A 82 -4.93 -0.45 -9.48
N LEU A 83 -5.36 -0.11 -10.68
CA LEU A 83 -5.22 1.24 -11.22
C LEU A 83 -6.09 2.26 -10.47
N HIS A 84 -7.30 1.89 -10.04
CA HIS A 84 -8.28 2.84 -9.52
C HIS A 84 -8.49 2.79 -8.01
N ASP A 85 -8.39 1.59 -7.41
CA ASP A 85 -8.82 1.36 -6.04
C ASP A 85 -7.66 1.03 -5.08
N VAL A 86 -6.46 0.72 -5.60
CA VAL A 86 -5.31 0.31 -4.79
C VAL A 86 -4.07 1.13 -5.13
N GLY A 87 -3.42 1.68 -4.11
CA GLY A 87 -2.09 2.25 -4.21
C GLY A 87 -1.06 1.28 -3.61
N PHE A 88 0.07 1.05 -4.29
CA PHE A 88 1.17 0.26 -3.75
C PHE A 88 2.36 1.12 -3.41
N VAL A 89 2.97 0.84 -2.25
CA VAL A 89 4.24 1.42 -1.81
C VAL A 89 5.16 0.28 -1.41
N PHE A 90 6.32 0.17 -2.05
CA PHE A 90 7.28 -0.90 -1.81
C PHE A 90 8.54 -0.37 -1.13
N GLN A 91 9.29 -1.23 -0.48
CA GLN A 91 10.58 -0.92 0.14
C GLN A 91 11.56 -0.26 -0.85
N THR A 92 11.61 -0.74 -2.09
CA THR A 92 12.49 -0.22 -3.16
C THR A 92 11.86 0.92 -3.97
N HIS A 93 10.76 1.52 -3.50
CA HIS A 93 10.00 2.63 -4.11
C HIS A 93 9.42 2.31 -5.50
N ASN A 94 10.08 1.51 -6.30
CA ASN A 94 9.72 1.12 -7.69
C ASN A 94 9.35 2.34 -8.57
N LEU A 95 10.11 3.43 -8.43
CA LEU A 95 10.01 4.57 -9.32
C LEU A 95 10.63 4.20 -10.69
N ILE A 96 10.09 4.78 -11.75
CA ILE A 96 10.62 4.59 -13.09
C ILE A 96 11.78 5.58 -13.26
N ASP A 97 12.99 5.08 -13.43
CA ASP A 97 14.24 5.87 -13.45
C ASP A 97 14.31 6.88 -14.58
N ASP A 98 13.70 6.58 -15.74
CA ASP A 98 13.66 7.44 -16.90
C ASP A 98 12.64 8.58 -16.81
N LEU A 99 11.73 8.51 -15.85
CA LEU A 99 10.72 9.53 -15.59
C LEU A 99 11.17 10.50 -14.48
N THR A 100 10.78 11.75 -14.60
CA THR A 100 10.92 12.73 -13.52
C THR A 100 10.00 12.38 -12.34
N VAL A 101 10.16 13.05 -11.21
CA VAL A 101 9.29 12.94 -10.03
C VAL A 101 7.83 13.24 -10.43
N GLU A 102 7.61 14.36 -11.14
CA GLU A 102 6.28 14.75 -11.60
C GLU A 102 5.66 13.68 -12.52
N GLU A 103 6.44 13.16 -13.47
CA GLU A 103 5.99 12.13 -14.39
C GLU A 103 5.68 10.80 -13.69
N ASN A 104 6.48 10.41 -12.67
CA ASN A 104 6.19 9.25 -11.84
C ASN A 104 4.85 9.40 -11.11
N VAL A 105 4.57 10.58 -10.52
CA VAL A 105 3.30 10.85 -9.84
C VAL A 105 2.14 10.92 -10.83
N ALA A 106 2.35 11.48 -12.03
CA ALA A 106 1.34 11.58 -13.07
C ALA A 106 0.98 10.23 -13.74
N LEU A 107 1.87 9.25 -13.69
CA LEU A 107 1.74 8.00 -14.43
C LEU A 107 0.42 7.27 -14.21
N PRO A 108 -0.08 7.05 -12.98
CA PRO A 108 -1.36 6.39 -12.76
C PRO A 108 -2.54 7.16 -13.37
N LEU A 109 -2.50 8.48 -13.35
CA LEU A 109 -3.54 9.32 -13.96
C LEU A 109 -3.53 9.21 -15.49
N ARG A 110 -2.34 9.23 -16.10
CA ARG A 110 -2.17 9.03 -17.55
C ARG A 110 -2.71 7.66 -17.98
N LEU A 111 -2.38 6.59 -17.24
CA LEU A 111 -2.89 5.24 -17.50
C LEU A 111 -4.42 5.17 -17.35
N ALA A 112 -4.99 5.90 -16.40
CA ALA A 112 -6.43 6.00 -16.19
C ALA A 112 -7.12 6.97 -17.17
N ARG A 113 -6.36 7.64 -18.06
CA ARG A 113 -6.85 8.67 -19.00
C ARG A 113 -7.57 9.83 -18.28
N LYS A 114 -7.10 10.20 -17.09
CA LYS A 114 -7.62 11.32 -16.29
C LYS A 114 -6.77 12.57 -16.49
N PRO A 115 -7.35 13.78 -16.35
CA PRO A 115 -6.56 15.02 -16.25
C PRO A 115 -5.56 14.94 -15.11
N SER A 116 -4.32 15.37 -15.32
CA SER A 116 -3.23 15.14 -14.36
C SER A 116 -2.72 16.39 -13.67
N ASP A 117 -2.70 17.54 -14.35
CA ASP A 117 -1.87 18.67 -13.95
C ASP A 117 -2.23 19.24 -12.57
N VAL A 118 -3.51 19.53 -12.32
CA VAL A 118 -3.96 20.08 -11.03
C VAL A 118 -3.75 19.06 -9.91
N ARG A 119 -4.08 17.79 -10.16
CA ARG A 119 -3.95 16.73 -9.16
C ARG A 119 -2.49 16.43 -8.83
N VAL A 120 -1.61 16.42 -9.82
CA VAL A 120 -0.18 16.19 -9.62
C VAL A 120 0.42 17.36 -8.84
N ALA A 121 0.14 18.60 -9.20
CA ALA A 121 0.63 19.78 -8.48
C ALA A 121 0.19 19.79 -7.00
N ASP A 122 -1.08 19.43 -6.72
CA ASP A 122 -1.60 19.28 -5.36
C ASP A 122 -0.81 18.22 -4.58
N LEU A 123 -0.60 17.02 -5.15
CA LEU A 123 0.16 15.96 -4.51
C LEU A 123 1.62 16.35 -4.27
N LEU A 124 2.30 16.95 -5.25
CA LEU A 124 3.68 17.40 -5.10
C LEU A 124 3.82 18.42 -3.96
N THR A 125 2.86 19.32 -3.82
CA THR A 125 2.83 20.32 -2.75
C THR A 125 2.54 19.68 -1.40
N THR A 126 1.49 18.87 -1.31
CA THR A 126 1.04 18.19 -0.08
C THR A 126 2.15 17.32 0.52
N PHE A 127 2.89 16.60 -0.33
CA PHE A 127 3.99 15.73 0.10
C PHE A 127 5.35 16.42 0.16
N GLN A 128 5.40 17.76 0.02
CA GLN A 128 6.60 18.59 0.10
C GLN A 128 7.73 18.16 -0.85
N ILE A 129 7.35 17.74 -2.06
CA ILE A 129 8.27 17.29 -3.11
C ILE A 129 8.20 18.15 -4.38
N ALA A 130 7.45 19.28 -4.37
CA ALA A 130 7.30 20.14 -5.54
C ALA A 130 8.65 20.66 -6.09
N ARG A 131 9.62 20.97 -5.20
CA ARG A 131 10.99 21.37 -5.60
C ARG A 131 11.76 20.30 -6.38
N LEU A 132 11.29 19.06 -6.35
CA LEU A 132 11.91 17.90 -6.98
C LEU A 132 11.23 17.51 -8.30
N ALA A 133 10.18 18.23 -8.73
CA ALA A 133 9.29 17.85 -9.84
C ALA A 133 10.05 17.43 -11.11
N THR A 134 11.09 18.18 -11.48
CA THR A 134 11.92 17.94 -12.67
C THR A 134 13.11 16.99 -12.45
N ARG A 135 13.35 16.56 -11.21
CA ARG A 135 14.44 15.62 -10.88
C ARG A 135 14.04 14.20 -11.23
N ARG A 136 15.04 13.35 -11.48
CA ARG A 136 14.88 11.90 -11.67
C ARG A 136 15.13 11.15 -10.36
N PRO A 137 14.64 9.90 -10.21
CA PRO A 137 14.80 9.12 -8.97
C PRO A 137 16.23 9.04 -8.44
N LYS A 138 17.22 8.92 -9.32
CA LYS A 138 18.67 8.88 -8.96
C LYS A 138 19.23 10.20 -8.40
N GLU A 139 18.47 11.29 -8.51
CA GLU A 139 18.92 12.63 -8.10
C GLU A 139 18.28 13.08 -6.76
N ILE A 140 17.50 12.21 -6.14
CA ILE A 140 16.78 12.47 -4.89
C ILE A 140 17.18 11.47 -3.80
N SER A 141 17.02 11.84 -2.55
CA SER A 141 17.30 10.94 -1.43
C SER A 141 16.26 9.80 -1.33
N VAL A 142 16.62 8.73 -0.61
CA VAL A 142 15.75 7.57 -0.37
C VAL A 142 14.43 7.99 0.27
N GLY A 143 14.46 8.86 1.29
CA GLY A 143 13.23 9.36 1.95
C GLY A 143 12.38 10.26 1.04
N GLU A 144 13.01 11.03 0.13
CA GLU A 144 12.28 11.79 -0.90
C GLU A 144 11.62 10.85 -1.91
N ALA A 145 12.35 9.83 -2.38
CA ALA A 145 11.82 8.81 -3.30
C ALA A 145 10.62 8.06 -2.68
N GLN A 146 10.65 7.81 -1.38
CA GLN A 146 9.54 7.17 -0.69
C GLN A 146 8.30 8.09 -0.63
N ARG A 147 8.47 9.41 -0.38
CA ARG A 147 7.35 10.36 -0.46
C ARG A 147 6.78 10.45 -1.89
N VAL A 148 7.62 10.40 -2.91
CA VAL A 148 7.18 10.32 -4.32
C VAL A 148 6.36 9.06 -4.55
N ALA A 149 6.79 7.91 -4.02
CA ALA A 149 6.06 6.64 -4.12
C ALA A 149 4.68 6.71 -3.46
N VAL A 150 4.57 7.34 -2.28
CA VAL A 150 3.27 7.57 -1.61
C VAL A 150 2.38 8.52 -2.43
N ALA A 151 2.92 9.62 -2.93
CA ALA A 151 2.18 10.57 -3.79
C ALA A 151 1.67 9.88 -5.06
N ARG A 152 2.52 9.07 -5.72
CA ARG A 152 2.13 8.26 -6.88
C ARG A 152 1.01 7.28 -6.54
N ALA A 153 1.12 6.59 -5.42
CA ALA A 153 0.10 5.65 -4.96
C ALA A 153 -1.27 6.31 -4.76
N LEU A 154 -1.30 7.59 -4.35
CA LEU A 154 -2.52 8.39 -4.14
C LEU A 154 -3.09 9.05 -5.39
N ALA A 155 -2.38 9.04 -6.51
CA ALA A 155 -2.73 9.85 -7.69
C ALA A 155 -4.18 9.62 -8.17
N ASN A 156 -4.61 8.37 -8.26
CA ASN A 156 -5.97 8.03 -8.71
C ASN A 156 -7.04 8.10 -7.61
N GLY A 157 -6.69 8.47 -6.37
CA GLY A 157 -7.62 8.48 -5.23
C GLY A 157 -8.03 7.07 -4.80
N PRO A 158 -7.08 6.18 -4.48
CA PRO A 158 -7.37 4.80 -4.15
C PRO A 158 -8.15 4.69 -2.83
N LYS A 159 -8.86 3.59 -2.66
CA LYS A 159 -9.55 3.24 -1.40
C LYS A 159 -8.57 2.78 -0.32
N VAL A 160 -7.46 2.16 -0.75
CA VAL A 160 -6.44 1.63 0.15
C VAL A 160 -5.05 1.81 -0.44
N ILE A 161 -4.08 2.14 0.42
CA ILE A 161 -2.64 2.00 0.15
C ILE A 161 -2.17 0.74 0.88
N LEU A 162 -1.45 -0.10 0.14
CA LEU A 162 -0.76 -1.29 0.65
C LEU A 162 0.74 -1.03 0.61
N ALA A 163 1.37 -0.97 1.77
CA ALA A 163 2.77 -0.60 1.92
C ALA A 163 3.57 -1.78 2.50
N ASP A 164 4.54 -2.28 1.74
CA ASP A 164 5.40 -3.39 2.13
C ASP A 164 6.78 -2.87 2.53
N GLU A 165 7.12 -2.99 3.81
CA GLU A 165 8.38 -2.52 4.43
C GLU A 165 8.77 -1.07 4.03
N PRO A 166 7.85 -0.09 4.10
CA PRO A 166 8.06 1.23 3.50
C PRO A 166 9.12 2.07 4.19
N THR A 167 9.62 1.66 5.36
CA THR A 167 10.59 2.39 6.19
C THR A 167 11.92 1.66 6.39
N ALA A 168 12.04 0.41 5.96
CA ALA A 168 13.17 -0.47 6.27
C ALA A 168 14.56 0.02 5.81
N SER A 169 14.61 0.97 4.88
CA SER A 169 15.87 1.55 4.38
C SER A 169 16.07 3.01 4.77
N LEU A 170 15.29 3.51 5.74
CA LEU A 170 15.27 4.91 6.14
C LEU A 170 15.89 5.12 7.52
N ASP A 171 16.49 6.29 7.70
CA ASP A 171 16.79 6.80 9.02
C ASP A 171 15.52 7.26 9.77
N LEU A 172 15.62 7.60 11.02
CA LEU A 172 14.48 8.03 11.86
C LEU A 172 13.73 9.22 11.23
N LYS A 173 14.44 10.18 10.63
CA LYS A 173 13.85 11.34 9.98
C LYS A 173 13.06 10.95 8.73
N GLY A 174 13.62 10.07 7.93
CA GLY A 174 12.94 9.51 6.75
C GLY A 174 11.70 8.69 7.13
N THR A 175 11.80 7.84 8.15
CA THR A 175 10.69 7.08 8.72
C THR A 175 9.56 8.00 9.15
N THR A 176 9.84 9.02 9.95
CA THR A 176 8.84 10.02 10.39
C THR A 176 8.14 10.66 9.19
N ALA A 177 8.89 11.10 8.18
CA ALA A 177 8.34 11.76 7.00
C ALA A 177 7.41 10.84 6.18
N VAL A 178 7.70 9.53 6.11
CA VAL A 178 6.83 8.54 5.45
C VAL A 178 5.56 8.28 6.25
N LEU A 179 5.66 8.17 7.57
CA LEU A 179 4.49 8.01 8.44
C LEU A 179 3.57 9.24 8.39
N GLU A 180 4.13 10.45 8.36
CA GLU A 180 3.37 11.68 8.12
C GLU A 180 2.67 11.67 6.75
N ALA A 181 3.33 11.18 5.70
CA ALA A 181 2.73 11.02 4.39
C ALA A 181 1.53 10.06 4.40
N PHE A 182 1.62 8.95 5.11
CA PHE A 182 0.47 8.04 5.29
C PHE A 182 -0.63 8.67 6.14
N GLN A 183 -0.28 9.45 7.16
CA GLN A 183 -1.27 10.18 7.96
C GLN A 183 -2.03 11.20 7.10
N LEU A 184 -1.36 11.92 6.20
CA LEU A 184 -1.99 12.82 5.23
C LEU A 184 -2.91 12.05 4.26
N ALA A 185 -2.50 10.88 3.77
CA ALA A 185 -3.33 10.03 2.94
C ALA A 185 -4.66 9.67 3.63
N ARG A 186 -4.61 9.36 4.93
CA ARG A 186 -5.79 9.03 5.72
C ARG A 186 -6.68 10.24 5.99
N SER A 187 -6.11 11.32 6.51
CA SER A 187 -6.85 12.49 6.98
C SER A 187 -7.43 13.33 5.85
N SER A 188 -6.63 13.59 4.79
CA SER A 188 -7.01 14.48 3.70
C SER A 188 -7.71 13.76 2.55
N TYR A 189 -7.36 12.49 2.29
CA TYR A 189 -7.89 11.75 1.14
C TYR A 189 -8.82 10.59 1.55
N ARG A 190 -9.01 10.36 2.85
CA ARG A 190 -9.82 9.26 3.42
C ARG A 190 -9.41 7.87 2.90
N THR A 191 -8.18 7.72 2.46
CA THR A 191 -7.61 6.46 1.98
C THR A 191 -7.20 5.61 3.18
N ALA A 192 -7.60 4.34 3.20
CA ALA A 192 -7.10 3.40 4.20
C ALA A 192 -5.63 3.08 3.93
N VAL A 193 -4.87 2.73 4.97
CA VAL A 193 -3.45 2.38 4.83
C VAL A 193 -3.17 1.07 5.57
N VAL A 194 -2.65 0.08 4.86
CA VAL A 194 -2.17 -1.18 5.45
C VAL A 194 -0.65 -1.22 5.28
N VAL A 195 0.07 -1.22 6.39
CA VAL A 195 1.54 -1.28 6.41
C VAL A 195 1.98 -2.65 6.92
N ALA A 196 2.77 -3.36 6.13
CA ALA A 196 3.47 -4.56 6.55
C ALA A 196 4.91 -4.20 6.91
N THR A 197 5.37 -4.60 8.09
CA THR A 197 6.75 -4.35 8.54
C THR A 197 7.19 -5.37 9.57
N HIS A 198 8.49 -5.50 9.77
CA HIS A 198 9.08 -6.23 10.90
C HIS A 198 9.59 -5.28 12.00
N GLU A 199 9.56 -3.97 11.77
CA GLU A 199 10.08 -2.96 12.68
C GLU A 199 9.05 -2.56 13.73
N ALA A 200 9.46 -2.52 15.00
CA ALA A 200 8.62 -2.13 16.13
C ALA A 200 8.37 -0.61 16.20
N ASP A 201 9.24 0.21 15.58
CA ASP A 201 9.23 1.67 15.71
C ASP A 201 8.05 2.35 14.98
N VAL A 202 7.31 1.61 14.15
CA VAL A 202 6.10 2.08 13.47
C VAL A 202 4.86 2.05 14.41
N LYS A 203 4.98 1.51 15.62
CA LYS A 203 3.86 1.38 16.60
C LYS A 203 3.19 2.71 17.00
N GLY A 204 3.82 3.85 16.78
CA GLY A 204 3.25 5.19 17.09
C GLY A 204 2.27 5.74 16.04
N PHE A 205 1.99 5.00 14.97
CA PHE A 205 1.20 5.48 13.82
C PHE A 205 -0.33 5.56 14.10
N GLY A 206 -0.80 5.22 15.31
CA GLY A 206 -2.22 5.21 15.65
C GLY A 206 -3.03 4.19 14.84
N ALA A 207 -2.41 3.04 14.59
CA ALA A 207 -2.95 1.99 13.75
C ALA A 207 -3.53 0.84 14.59
N THR A 208 -4.57 0.20 14.07
CA THR A 208 -4.97 -1.14 14.53
C THR A 208 -3.85 -2.12 14.17
N SER A 209 -3.38 -2.86 15.16
CA SER A 209 -2.18 -3.67 15.01
C SER A 209 -2.51 -5.17 14.96
N TYR A 210 -1.88 -5.87 14.02
CA TYR A 210 -1.97 -7.32 13.88
C TYR A 210 -0.60 -7.95 13.80
N ARG A 211 -0.46 -9.15 14.37
CA ARG A 211 0.73 -9.98 14.24
C ARG A 211 0.47 -11.12 13.27
N LEU A 212 1.28 -11.23 12.24
CA LEU A 212 1.28 -12.35 11.30
C LEU A 212 2.44 -13.30 11.66
N GLU A 213 2.11 -14.49 12.12
CA GLU A 213 3.09 -15.50 12.54
C GLU A 213 2.66 -16.87 12.07
N ALA A 214 3.56 -17.64 11.48
CA ALA A 214 3.30 -18.97 10.90
C ALA A 214 2.04 -19.01 9.99
N GLY A 215 1.78 -17.92 9.26
CA GLY A 215 0.66 -17.78 8.34
C GLY A 215 -0.67 -17.38 8.99
N ALA A 216 -0.75 -17.29 10.31
CA ALA A 216 -1.96 -16.88 11.02
C ALA A 216 -1.87 -15.41 11.45
N LEU A 217 -2.99 -14.66 11.33
CA LEU A 217 -3.10 -13.27 11.72
C LEU A 217 -3.86 -13.15 13.05
N ALA A 218 -3.28 -12.46 14.02
CA ALA A 218 -3.90 -12.22 15.33
C ALA A 218 -3.83 -10.72 15.66
N ALA A 219 -4.86 -10.20 16.34
CA ALA A 219 -4.81 -8.83 16.88
C ALA A 219 -3.62 -8.72 17.87
N ALA A 220 -2.89 -7.61 17.75
CA ALA A 220 -1.77 -7.31 18.64
C ALA A 220 -2.14 -6.13 19.55
N PRO A 221 -1.69 -6.13 20.81
CA PRO A 221 -1.95 -5.08 21.78
C PRO A 221 -1.25 -3.77 21.43
#